data_c79833f13a9ff15d338c6c4c565c32bb
#
_entry.id   c79833f13a9ff15d338c6c4c565c32bb
#
_cell.length_a   1.000
_cell.length_b   1.000
_cell.length_c   1.000
_cell.angle_alpha   90.00
_cell.angle_beta   90.00
_cell.angle_gamma   90.00
#
_symmetry.space_group_name_H-M   'P 1'
#
loop_
_entity.id
_entity.type
_entity.pdbx_description
1 polymer ?
#
loop_
_entity_poly.entity_id
_entity_poly.type
_entity_poly.pdbx_seq_one_letter_code
_entity_poly.pdbx_strand_id
1 'polypeptide(L)'
;MKTFLNKIILIIIFIFPSSIWGKDVLLQSTTSTKNSGFYSYILPIFKNETGINVKVVAVGTGQAIRNAENCDADILIVHAKSDEEAFVENGHGIKRHNLMYNDFVILGPSEDPAEISNSQSAEEALNSIFKFGYSFISRGDNSGTHKKEKNLWENAQIEISDYSGKWYKETGSGMGTTLNITAELNAYTLSDRATWITFKNKKDLKILYEGDKNLFNQYGAILVNPERCPYTNLKESKIFLNWLLSKNGQETIQKYKVNGIQLFYPNAN
;
A
#
# COMPACT_ATOMS: atom_id res chain seq x y z
N MET A 1 -10.04 42.72 -75.29
CA MET A 1 -9.18 41.64 -74.65
C MET A 1 -9.29 41.75 -73.12
N LYS A 2 -10.07 40.86 -72.52
CA LYS A 2 -10.22 40.82 -71.05
C LYS A 2 -9.38 39.64 -70.56
N THR A 3 -8.31 39.91 -69.81
CA THR A 3 -7.44 38.94 -69.17
C THR A 3 -8.08 38.45 -67.91
N PHE A 4 -8.46 37.15 -67.82
CA PHE A 4 -8.92 36.47 -66.59
C PHE A 4 -7.70 36.11 -65.79
N LEU A 5 -7.59 36.68 -64.61
CA LEU A 5 -6.55 36.35 -63.59
C LEU A 5 -7.10 35.27 -62.65
N ASN A 6 -6.70 34.00 -62.90
CA ASN A 6 -7.02 32.89 -62.04
C ASN A 6 -6.23 33.02 -60.70
N LYS A 7 -6.92 33.36 -59.59
CA LYS A 7 -6.36 33.30 -58.27
C LYS A 7 -6.41 31.84 -57.78
N ILE A 8 -5.29 31.16 -57.73
CA ILE A 8 -5.14 29.87 -57.04
C ILE A 8 -5.07 30.16 -55.56
N ILE A 9 -6.12 29.75 -54.82
CA ILE A 9 -6.11 29.79 -53.34
C ILE A 9 -5.44 28.51 -52.84
N LEU A 10 -4.23 28.62 -52.33
CA LEU A 10 -3.49 27.54 -51.69
C LEU A 10 -4.04 27.35 -50.28
N ILE A 11 -4.88 26.32 -50.06
CA ILE A 11 -5.36 25.95 -48.74
C ILE A 11 -4.23 25.16 -48.07
N ILE A 12 -3.51 25.79 -47.14
CA ILE A 12 -2.54 25.14 -46.26
C ILE A 12 -3.34 24.47 -45.13
N ILE A 13 -3.52 23.14 -45.20
CA ILE A 13 -4.09 22.37 -44.12
C ILE A 13 -3.00 22.23 -43.03
N PHE A 14 -3.11 23.02 -41.97
CA PHE A 14 -2.34 22.82 -40.76
C PHE A 14 -2.83 21.53 -40.06
N ILE A 15 -2.13 20.41 -40.32
CA ILE A 15 -2.30 19.19 -39.48
C ILE A 15 -1.63 19.49 -38.16
N PHE A 16 -2.40 20.00 -37.18
CA PHE A 16 -1.96 20.00 -35.79
C PHE A 16 -1.86 18.55 -35.36
N PRO A 17 -0.69 18.07 -34.92
CA PRO A 17 -0.64 16.77 -34.24
C PRO A 17 -1.55 16.90 -33.04
N SER A 18 -2.71 16.23 -33.07
CA SER A 18 -3.51 16.03 -31.86
C SER A 18 -2.64 15.24 -30.90
N SER A 19 -1.99 15.94 -29.99
CA SER A 19 -1.38 15.32 -28.82
C SER A 19 -2.52 14.61 -28.10
N ILE A 20 -2.65 13.30 -28.33
CA ILE A 20 -3.52 12.45 -27.54
C ILE A 20 -2.87 12.44 -26.14
N TRP A 21 -3.24 13.44 -25.33
CA TRP A 21 -2.91 13.41 -23.93
C TRP A 21 -3.71 12.26 -23.34
N GLY A 22 -3.04 11.11 -23.15
CA GLY A 22 -3.63 10.00 -22.41
C GLY A 22 -4.11 10.52 -21.07
N LYS A 23 -5.33 10.14 -20.67
CA LYS A 23 -5.84 10.52 -19.35
C LYS A 23 -4.90 9.94 -18.30
N ASP A 24 -4.59 10.72 -17.25
CA ASP A 24 -3.83 10.23 -16.11
C ASP A 24 -4.61 9.09 -15.44
N VAL A 25 -3.90 8.07 -14.98
CA VAL A 25 -4.49 7.00 -14.18
C VAL A 25 -4.54 7.45 -12.72
N LEU A 26 -5.70 7.35 -12.08
CA LEU A 26 -5.89 7.65 -10.67
C LEU A 26 -5.78 6.36 -9.84
N LEU A 27 -4.68 6.25 -9.09
CA LEU A 27 -4.41 5.12 -8.22
C LEU A 27 -4.77 5.47 -6.78
N GLN A 28 -5.71 4.74 -6.17
CA GLN A 28 -5.92 4.74 -4.72
C GLN A 28 -5.01 3.70 -4.07
N SER A 29 -4.29 4.11 -3.03
CA SER A 29 -3.36 3.24 -2.30
C SER A 29 -3.20 3.65 -0.84
N THR A 30 -2.25 3.01 -0.15
CA THR A 30 -2.02 3.26 1.28
C THR A 30 -0.85 4.20 1.54
N THR A 31 -0.93 4.94 2.65
CA THR A 31 0.14 5.83 3.10
C THR A 31 1.44 5.08 3.37
N SER A 32 1.38 3.84 3.90
CA SER A 32 2.57 3.01 4.13
C SER A 32 3.29 2.68 2.83
N THR A 33 2.55 2.27 1.78
CA THR A 33 3.13 1.98 0.46
C THR A 33 3.76 3.23 -0.18
N LYS A 34 3.10 4.40 -0.08
CA LYS A 34 3.67 5.65 -0.56
C LYS A 34 4.94 6.03 0.21
N ASN A 35 4.89 5.95 1.54
CA ASN A 35 5.99 6.36 2.42
C ASN A 35 7.20 5.43 2.31
N SER A 36 7.01 4.17 1.89
CA SER A 36 8.13 3.27 1.58
C SER A 36 9.00 3.75 0.39
N GLY A 37 8.52 4.72 -0.40
CA GLY A 37 9.20 5.20 -1.60
C GLY A 37 8.91 4.38 -2.86
N PHE A 38 8.13 3.31 -2.75
CA PHE A 38 7.85 2.38 -3.84
C PHE A 38 7.32 3.06 -5.11
N TYR A 39 6.31 3.92 -4.98
CA TYR A 39 5.74 4.63 -6.14
C TYR A 39 6.70 5.63 -6.76
N SER A 40 7.54 6.28 -5.97
CA SER A 40 8.58 7.18 -6.49
C SER A 40 9.62 6.44 -7.33
N TYR A 41 9.79 5.14 -7.10
CA TYR A 41 10.68 4.28 -7.87
C TYR A 41 10.01 3.73 -9.14
N ILE A 42 8.82 3.09 -9.03
CA ILE A 42 8.26 2.36 -10.17
C ILE A 42 7.55 3.25 -11.21
N LEU A 43 6.88 4.34 -10.78
CA LEU A 43 6.04 5.13 -11.69
C LEU A 43 6.82 5.89 -12.75
N PRO A 44 8.03 6.44 -12.49
CA PRO A 44 8.86 7.00 -13.56
C PRO A 44 9.26 5.97 -14.62
N ILE A 45 9.54 4.73 -14.22
CA ILE A 45 9.89 3.64 -15.15
C ILE A 45 8.70 3.32 -16.05
N PHE A 46 7.52 3.09 -15.45
CA PHE A 46 6.29 2.87 -16.20
C PHE A 46 5.98 4.01 -17.17
N LYS A 47 6.09 5.26 -16.70
CA LYS A 47 5.86 6.44 -17.55
C LYS A 47 6.81 6.53 -18.72
N ASN A 48 8.09 6.22 -18.51
CA ASN A 48 9.10 6.23 -19.58
C ASN A 48 8.82 5.16 -20.65
N GLU A 49 8.28 4.02 -20.25
CA GLU A 49 7.96 2.92 -21.17
C GLU A 49 6.64 3.12 -21.93
N THR A 50 5.65 3.78 -21.32
CA THR A 50 4.28 3.84 -21.87
C THR A 50 3.78 5.23 -22.21
N GLY A 51 4.42 6.27 -21.69
CA GLY A 51 3.95 7.66 -21.77
C GLY A 51 2.78 7.97 -20.82
N ILE A 52 2.23 6.96 -20.09
CA ILE A 52 1.08 7.12 -19.22
C ILE A 52 1.54 7.63 -17.85
N ASN A 53 0.85 8.63 -17.35
CA ASN A 53 1.10 9.15 -16.00
C ASN A 53 0.13 8.55 -14.99
N VAL A 54 0.62 8.20 -13.79
CA VAL A 54 -0.19 7.66 -12.69
C VAL A 54 -0.14 8.62 -11.51
N LYS A 55 -1.30 9.08 -11.07
CA LYS A 55 -1.46 9.94 -9.88
C LYS A 55 -1.86 9.08 -8.68
N VAL A 56 -1.08 9.15 -7.62
CA VAL A 56 -1.30 8.36 -6.40
C VAL A 56 -1.99 9.19 -5.34
N VAL A 57 -3.17 8.75 -4.92
CA VAL A 57 -3.84 9.19 -3.69
C VAL A 57 -3.60 8.13 -2.62
N ALA A 58 -2.82 8.49 -1.59
CA ALA A 58 -2.43 7.57 -0.54
C ALA A 58 -3.07 7.97 0.80
N VAL A 59 -3.94 7.10 1.29
CA VAL A 59 -4.72 7.27 2.53
C VAL A 59 -4.72 5.97 3.34
N GLY A 60 -5.49 5.86 4.41
CA GLY A 60 -5.71 4.58 5.09
C GLY A 60 -6.46 3.59 4.19
N THR A 61 -6.22 2.27 4.35
CA THR A 61 -6.80 1.22 3.48
C THR A 61 -8.32 1.36 3.33
N GLY A 62 -9.06 1.50 4.44
CA GLY A 62 -10.52 1.62 4.39
C GLY A 62 -10.98 2.88 3.64
N GLN A 63 -10.23 3.99 3.72
CA GLN A 63 -10.53 5.20 2.96
C GLN A 63 -10.21 5.03 1.48
N ALA A 64 -9.10 4.36 1.14
CA ALA A 64 -8.74 4.07 -0.26
C ALA A 64 -9.83 3.22 -0.95
N ILE A 65 -10.36 2.21 -0.26
CA ILE A 65 -11.46 1.38 -0.74
C ILE A 65 -12.73 2.22 -0.91
N ARG A 66 -13.14 3.01 0.08
CA ARG A 66 -14.31 3.90 -0.03
C ARG A 66 -14.18 4.89 -1.19
N ASN A 67 -13.01 5.47 -1.40
CA ASN A 67 -12.78 6.35 -2.55
C ASN A 67 -13.00 5.60 -3.87
N ALA A 68 -12.50 4.37 -3.98
CA ALA A 68 -12.70 3.53 -5.16
C ALA A 68 -14.18 3.11 -5.35
N GLU A 69 -14.91 2.83 -4.27
CA GLU A 69 -16.37 2.57 -4.28
C GLU A 69 -17.16 3.79 -4.78
N ASN A 70 -16.70 5.00 -4.45
CA ASN A 70 -17.28 6.28 -4.87
C ASN A 70 -16.80 6.73 -6.27
N CYS A 71 -16.12 5.87 -7.03
CA CYS A 71 -15.60 6.16 -8.36
C CYS A 71 -14.46 7.21 -8.40
N ASP A 72 -13.78 7.46 -7.28
CA ASP A 72 -12.61 8.34 -7.19
C ASP A 72 -11.30 7.54 -7.39
N ALA A 73 -11.33 6.59 -8.31
CA ALA A 73 -10.19 5.76 -8.68
C ALA A 73 -10.40 5.09 -10.05
N ASP A 74 -9.29 4.77 -10.72
CA ASP A 74 -9.24 3.87 -11.87
C ASP A 74 -8.72 2.48 -11.46
N ILE A 75 -7.82 2.47 -10.48
CA ILE A 75 -7.18 1.27 -9.93
C ILE A 75 -6.96 1.43 -8.43
N LEU A 76 -7.09 0.32 -7.69
CA LEU A 76 -6.85 0.19 -6.26
C LEU A 76 -5.67 -0.75 -6.02
N ILE A 77 -4.67 -0.32 -5.24
CA ILE A 77 -3.56 -1.18 -4.76
C ILE A 77 -3.45 -1.01 -3.26
N VAL A 78 -3.86 -2.05 -2.53
CA VAL A 78 -3.87 -2.08 -1.06
C VAL A 78 -3.43 -3.46 -0.55
N HIS A 79 -3.48 -3.71 0.77
CA HIS A 79 -3.01 -4.94 1.39
C HIS A 79 -3.93 -5.40 2.55
N ALA A 80 -5.23 -5.46 2.28
CA ALA A 80 -6.25 -5.99 3.20
C ALA A 80 -7.13 -6.98 2.42
N LYS A 81 -6.65 -8.21 2.28
CA LYS A 81 -7.18 -9.21 1.35
C LYS A 81 -8.69 -9.40 1.48
N SER A 82 -9.22 -9.50 2.70
CA SER A 82 -10.67 -9.67 2.93
C SER A 82 -11.51 -8.50 2.42
N ASP A 83 -11.02 -7.27 2.65
CA ASP A 83 -11.72 -6.06 2.17
C ASP A 83 -11.63 -5.93 0.64
N GLU A 84 -10.50 -6.35 0.05
CA GLU A 84 -10.27 -6.37 -1.39
C GLU A 84 -11.19 -7.39 -2.09
N GLU A 85 -11.36 -8.57 -1.48
CA GLU A 85 -12.29 -9.60 -1.96
C GLU A 85 -13.73 -9.11 -1.86
N ALA A 86 -14.15 -8.52 -0.74
CA ALA A 86 -15.46 -7.92 -0.58
C ALA A 86 -15.73 -6.79 -1.60
N PHE A 87 -14.72 -5.95 -1.90
CA PHE A 87 -14.83 -4.90 -2.93
C PHE A 87 -15.15 -5.48 -4.31
N VAL A 88 -14.55 -6.62 -4.67
CA VAL A 88 -14.83 -7.34 -5.94
C VAL A 88 -16.18 -8.03 -5.89
N GLU A 89 -16.50 -8.77 -4.81
CA GLU A 89 -17.78 -9.50 -4.63
C GLU A 89 -18.98 -8.54 -4.68
N ASN A 90 -18.85 -7.34 -4.13
CA ASN A 90 -19.86 -6.28 -4.20
C ASN A 90 -19.94 -5.59 -5.57
N GLY A 91 -19.13 -6.01 -6.56
CA GLY A 91 -19.15 -5.52 -7.94
C GLY A 91 -18.48 -4.17 -8.15
N HIS A 92 -17.74 -3.63 -7.18
CA HIS A 92 -16.99 -2.38 -7.31
C HIS A 92 -15.66 -2.56 -8.06
N GLY A 93 -15.06 -3.74 -7.98
CA GLY A 93 -13.85 -4.12 -8.71
C GLY A 93 -14.11 -5.21 -9.74
N ILE A 94 -13.28 -5.29 -10.79
CA ILE A 94 -13.40 -6.32 -11.83
C ILE A 94 -12.86 -7.66 -11.33
N LYS A 95 -11.62 -7.67 -10.85
CA LYS A 95 -10.91 -8.85 -10.38
C LYS A 95 -9.73 -8.43 -9.50
N ARG A 96 -9.52 -9.17 -8.41
CA ARG A 96 -8.34 -9.06 -7.57
C ARG A 96 -7.17 -9.84 -8.16
N HIS A 97 -6.00 -9.21 -8.26
CA HIS A 97 -4.75 -9.85 -8.64
C HIS A 97 -3.76 -9.77 -7.49
N ASN A 98 -3.05 -10.86 -7.19
CA ASN A 98 -1.85 -10.77 -6.37
C ASN A 98 -0.82 -9.93 -7.11
N LEU A 99 -0.16 -9.01 -6.42
CA LEU A 99 0.84 -8.14 -7.03
C LEU A 99 2.24 -8.40 -6.48
N MET A 100 2.35 -8.31 -5.18
CA MET A 100 3.59 -8.45 -4.42
C MET A 100 3.23 -8.70 -2.96
N TYR A 101 4.22 -9.05 -2.15
CA TYR A 101 4.06 -9.14 -0.70
C TYR A 101 5.26 -8.53 0.03
N ASN A 102 5.05 -8.19 1.27
CA ASN A 102 6.05 -8.01 2.29
C ASN A 102 5.56 -8.69 3.59
N ASP A 103 6.16 -8.38 4.71
CA ASP A 103 5.70 -8.88 6.00
C ASP A 103 5.48 -7.75 7.00
N PHE A 104 4.80 -8.10 8.06
CA PHE A 104 4.80 -7.34 9.29
C PHE A 104 5.90 -7.83 10.22
N VAL A 105 6.32 -6.95 11.11
CA VAL A 105 7.33 -7.22 12.14
C VAL A 105 6.82 -6.69 13.47
N ILE A 106 7.14 -7.39 14.56
CA ILE A 106 6.91 -6.88 15.92
C ILE A 106 8.20 -6.19 16.38
N LEU A 107 8.07 -4.93 16.70
CA LEU A 107 9.14 -4.07 17.17
C LEU A 107 9.05 -3.90 18.67
N GLY A 108 10.18 -3.70 19.30
CA GLY A 108 10.24 -3.41 20.73
C GLY A 108 11.62 -2.94 21.18
N PRO A 109 11.79 -2.70 22.50
CA PRO A 109 13.05 -2.33 23.10
C PRO A 109 14.15 -3.34 22.81
N SER A 110 15.39 -2.88 22.57
CA SER A 110 16.52 -3.78 22.26
C SER A 110 16.82 -4.78 23.36
N GLU A 111 16.48 -4.49 24.60
CA GLU A 111 16.63 -5.39 25.75
C GLU A 111 15.58 -6.50 25.79
N ASP A 112 14.50 -6.36 25.00
CA ASP A 112 13.41 -7.33 24.90
C ASP A 112 12.86 -7.84 26.25
N PRO A 113 12.37 -6.97 27.13
CA PRO A 113 11.98 -7.37 28.48
C PRO A 113 10.77 -8.34 28.51
N ALA A 114 9.99 -8.46 27.42
CA ALA A 114 8.93 -9.46 27.26
C ALA A 114 9.44 -10.77 26.63
N GLU A 115 10.72 -10.88 26.29
CA GLU A 115 11.38 -12.07 25.72
C GLU A 115 10.71 -12.58 24.42
N ILE A 116 10.11 -11.68 23.64
CA ILE A 116 9.36 -12.07 22.43
C ILE A 116 10.25 -12.61 21.31
N SER A 117 11.54 -12.31 21.32
CA SER A 117 12.50 -12.86 20.36
C SER A 117 12.65 -14.38 20.43
N ASN A 118 12.26 -15.00 21.54
CA ASN A 118 12.28 -16.45 21.75
C ASN A 118 10.95 -17.13 21.35
N SER A 119 9.92 -16.38 20.97
CA SER A 119 8.60 -16.91 20.63
C SER A 119 8.61 -17.77 19.37
N GLN A 120 7.74 -18.78 19.33
CA GLN A 120 7.58 -19.67 18.18
C GLN A 120 6.48 -19.22 17.21
N SER A 121 5.64 -18.29 17.66
CA SER A 121 4.56 -17.70 16.85
C SER A 121 4.31 -16.23 17.21
N ALA A 122 3.66 -15.49 16.32
CA ALA A 122 3.25 -14.12 16.57
C ALA A 122 2.28 -14.03 17.77
N GLU A 123 1.40 -15.02 17.92
CA GLU A 123 0.47 -15.13 19.03
C GLU A 123 1.21 -15.32 20.36
N GLU A 124 2.26 -16.13 20.39
CA GLU A 124 3.10 -16.33 21.58
C GLU A 124 3.83 -15.03 21.94
N ALA A 125 4.38 -14.32 20.96
CA ALA A 125 5.02 -13.03 21.17
C ALA A 125 4.04 -12.01 21.79
N LEU A 126 2.82 -11.94 21.27
CA LEU A 126 1.78 -11.06 21.79
C LEU A 126 1.33 -11.48 23.21
N ASN A 127 1.18 -12.79 23.46
CA ASN A 127 0.87 -13.32 24.79
C ASN A 127 1.94 -12.97 25.82
N SER A 128 3.23 -12.97 25.44
CA SER A 128 4.31 -12.54 26.31
C SER A 128 4.21 -11.06 26.68
N ILE A 129 3.97 -10.17 25.69
CA ILE A 129 3.75 -8.75 25.94
C ILE A 129 2.58 -8.54 26.90
N PHE A 130 1.45 -9.22 26.67
CA PHE A 130 0.26 -9.17 27.51
C PHE A 130 0.53 -9.64 28.93
N LYS A 131 1.12 -10.82 29.08
CA LYS A 131 1.40 -11.46 30.37
C LYS A 131 2.26 -10.61 31.27
N PHE A 132 3.26 -9.94 30.72
CA PHE A 132 4.17 -9.08 31.49
C PHE A 132 3.65 -7.64 31.62
N GLY A 133 2.54 -7.28 30.94
CA GLY A 133 1.92 -5.95 31.02
C GLY A 133 2.74 -4.83 30.38
N TYR A 134 3.63 -5.15 29.45
CA TYR A 134 4.40 -4.11 28.73
C TYR A 134 3.53 -3.31 27.78
N SER A 135 3.85 -2.02 27.63
CA SER A 135 3.10 -1.14 26.75
C SER A 135 3.19 -1.60 25.30
N PHE A 136 2.02 -1.72 24.66
CA PHE A 136 1.89 -1.93 23.21
C PHE A 136 1.21 -0.72 22.59
N ILE A 137 1.83 -0.16 21.53
CA ILE A 137 1.33 1.02 20.84
C ILE A 137 0.67 0.58 19.54
N SER A 138 -0.63 0.77 19.47
CA SER A 138 -1.45 0.49 18.31
C SER A 138 -1.66 1.73 17.45
N ARG A 139 -1.86 1.52 16.16
CA ARG A 139 -2.30 2.60 15.28
C ARG A 139 -3.69 3.12 15.63
N GLY A 140 -4.64 2.25 15.95
CA GLY A 140 -6.01 2.62 16.31
C GLY A 140 -6.80 3.36 15.21
N ASP A 141 -6.41 3.26 13.91
CA ASP A 141 -6.89 4.12 12.81
C ASP A 141 -7.61 3.37 11.68
N ASN A 142 -8.01 2.13 11.92
CA ASN A 142 -8.67 1.27 10.91
C ASN A 142 -7.84 1.00 9.64
N SER A 143 -6.52 1.22 9.69
CA SER A 143 -5.61 0.87 8.59
C SER A 143 -5.45 -0.64 8.41
N GLY A 144 -4.80 -1.05 7.32
CA GLY A 144 -4.44 -2.46 7.10
C GLY A 144 -3.53 -3.01 8.20
N THR A 145 -2.60 -2.21 8.73
CA THR A 145 -1.76 -2.59 9.89
C THR A 145 -2.60 -2.79 11.14
N HIS A 146 -3.52 -1.86 11.45
CA HIS A 146 -4.40 -1.98 12.61
C HIS A 146 -5.33 -3.19 12.51
N LYS A 147 -5.90 -3.46 11.32
CA LYS A 147 -6.70 -4.67 11.09
C LYS A 147 -5.89 -5.96 11.29
N LYS A 148 -4.67 -5.99 10.76
CA LYS A 148 -3.75 -7.12 10.95
C LYS A 148 -3.41 -7.33 12.43
N GLU A 149 -3.11 -6.26 13.14
CA GLU A 149 -2.83 -6.27 14.56
C GLU A 149 -4.00 -6.86 15.36
N LYS A 150 -5.23 -6.38 15.13
CA LYS A 150 -6.43 -6.89 15.79
C LYS A 150 -6.62 -8.39 15.54
N ASN A 151 -6.44 -8.85 14.32
CA ASN A 151 -6.54 -10.27 14.00
C ASN A 151 -5.48 -11.12 14.74
N LEU A 152 -4.27 -10.58 14.94
CA LEU A 152 -3.22 -11.27 15.70
C LEU A 152 -3.58 -11.35 17.19
N TRP A 153 -4.15 -10.29 17.78
CA TRP A 153 -4.64 -10.30 19.17
C TRP A 153 -5.82 -11.28 19.34
N GLU A 154 -6.75 -11.28 18.40
CA GLU A 154 -7.87 -12.23 18.37
C GLU A 154 -7.39 -13.69 18.29
N ASN A 155 -6.41 -13.98 17.41
CA ASN A 155 -5.78 -15.30 17.33
C ASN A 155 -5.05 -15.69 18.62
N ALA A 156 -4.47 -14.73 19.34
CA ALA A 156 -3.88 -14.93 20.65
C ALA A 156 -4.93 -15.06 21.78
N GLN A 157 -6.22 -14.97 21.46
CA GLN A 157 -7.35 -15.02 22.39
C GLN A 157 -7.32 -13.93 23.47
N ILE A 158 -6.83 -12.73 23.11
CA ILE A 158 -6.75 -11.57 24.00
C ILE A 158 -7.74 -10.51 23.53
N GLU A 159 -8.72 -10.18 24.39
CA GLU A 159 -9.67 -9.09 24.15
C GLU A 159 -9.05 -7.74 24.51
N ILE A 160 -8.46 -7.08 23.50
CA ILE A 160 -7.68 -5.85 23.70
C ILE A 160 -8.52 -4.64 24.13
N SER A 161 -9.84 -4.65 23.85
CA SER A 161 -10.74 -3.55 24.23
C SER A 161 -10.78 -3.32 25.74
N ASP A 162 -10.57 -4.37 26.54
CA ASP A 162 -10.53 -4.30 28.02
C ASP A 162 -9.29 -3.56 28.55
N TYR A 163 -8.29 -3.37 27.69
CA TYR A 163 -6.99 -2.82 28.04
C TYR A 163 -6.67 -1.50 27.36
N SER A 164 -7.60 -0.96 26.55
CA SER A 164 -7.47 0.34 25.90
C SER A 164 -7.17 1.44 26.94
N GLY A 165 -6.16 2.27 26.64
CA GLY A 165 -5.68 3.31 27.55
C GLY A 165 -4.81 2.84 28.71
N LYS A 166 -4.67 1.54 28.92
CA LYS A 166 -3.79 0.93 29.95
C LYS A 166 -2.42 0.61 29.34
N TRP A 167 -2.09 -0.67 29.20
CA TRP A 167 -0.89 -1.11 28.49
C TRP A 167 -1.08 -1.12 26.98
N TYR A 168 -2.30 -1.28 26.47
CA TYR A 168 -2.65 -1.15 25.05
C TYR A 168 -3.05 0.30 24.76
N LYS A 169 -2.27 1.00 23.95
CA LYS A 169 -2.40 2.45 23.69
C LYS A 169 -2.61 2.72 22.21
N GLU A 170 -3.76 3.25 21.87
CA GLU A 170 -4.15 3.58 20.51
C GLU A 170 -3.79 5.04 20.18
N THR A 171 -3.07 5.25 19.08
CA THR A 171 -2.62 6.60 18.70
C THR A 171 -3.62 7.35 17.81
N GLY A 172 -4.56 6.64 17.17
CA GLY A 172 -5.45 7.20 16.15
C GLY A 172 -4.71 7.75 14.93
N SER A 173 -3.45 7.30 14.69
CA SER A 173 -2.54 7.96 13.76
C SER A 173 -1.86 6.98 12.80
N GLY A 174 -1.22 7.53 11.74
CA GLY A 174 -0.42 6.75 10.79
C GLY A 174 0.85 6.14 11.43
N MET A 175 1.43 5.12 10.74
CA MET A 175 2.54 4.32 11.27
C MET A 175 3.77 5.16 11.71
N GLY A 176 4.10 6.22 10.98
CA GLY A 176 5.23 7.09 11.35
C GLY A 176 5.07 7.76 12.72
N THR A 177 3.86 8.27 13.02
CA THR A 177 3.53 8.83 14.35
C THR A 177 3.53 7.74 15.41
N THR A 178 2.92 6.59 15.12
CA THR A 178 2.90 5.42 16.01
C THR A 178 4.32 4.98 16.37
N LEU A 179 5.23 4.87 15.39
CA LEU A 179 6.64 4.51 15.61
C LEU A 179 7.37 5.55 16.48
N ASN A 180 7.11 6.86 16.28
CA ASN A 180 7.70 7.90 17.14
C ASN A 180 7.24 7.72 18.61
N ILE A 181 5.95 7.52 18.84
CA ILE A 181 5.42 7.30 20.19
C ILE A 181 5.99 6.02 20.79
N THR A 182 6.07 4.94 20.02
CA THR A 182 6.67 3.67 20.44
C THR A 182 8.12 3.87 20.88
N ALA A 183 8.91 4.59 20.09
CA ALA A 183 10.31 4.87 20.39
C ALA A 183 10.48 5.75 21.64
N GLU A 184 9.60 6.74 21.86
CA GLU A 184 9.64 7.59 23.05
C GLU A 184 9.28 6.81 24.32
N LEU A 185 8.32 5.89 24.22
CA LEU A 185 7.84 5.12 25.37
C LEU A 185 8.62 3.82 25.59
N ASN A 186 9.60 3.52 24.72
CA ASN A 186 10.34 2.26 24.71
C ASN A 186 9.39 1.04 24.79
N ALA A 187 8.38 1.05 23.92
CA ALA A 187 7.26 0.11 23.93
C ALA A 187 7.31 -0.86 22.75
N TYR A 188 6.32 -1.77 22.67
CA TYR A 188 6.13 -2.70 21.57
C TYR A 188 5.13 -2.15 20.57
N THR A 189 5.24 -2.57 19.29
CA THR A 189 4.27 -2.25 18.23
C THR A 189 4.38 -3.21 17.07
N LEU A 190 3.31 -3.29 16.26
CA LEU A 190 3.33 -3.94 14.93
C LEU A 190 3.58 -2.90 13.84
N SER A 191 4.49 -3.20 12.91
CA SER A 191 4.72 -2.37 11.73
C SER A 191 4.90 -3.24 10.49
N ASP A 192 4.52 -2.74 9.31
CA ASP A 192 5.04 -3.32 8.07
C ASP A 192 6.55 -3.06 7.96
N ARG A 193 7.28 -4.05 7.45
CA ARG A 193 8.74 -3.99 7.33
C ARG A 193 9.22 -2.79 6.51
N ALA A 194 8.52 -2.46 5.43
CA ALA A 194 8.93 -1.37 4.55
C ALA A 194 8.90 -0.02 5.26
N THR A 195 7.86 0.25 6.05
CA THR A 195 7.80 1.46 6.89
C THR A 195 8.91 1.45 7.94
N TRP A 196 9.14 0.32 8.62
CA TRP A 196 10.22 0.22 9.60
C TRP A 196 11.61 0.47 9.00
N ILE A 197 11.92 -0.11 7.85
CA ILE A 197 13.23 0.07 7.19
C ILE A 197 13.47 1.53 6.84
N THR A 198 12.44 2.25 6.37
CA THR A 198 12.55 3.67 5.97
C THR A 198 12.46 4.63 7.17
N PHE A 199 11.95 4.19 8.30
CA PHE A 199 11.83 5.00 9.51
C PHE A 199 13.20 5.34 10.09
N LYS A 200 13.42 6.63 10.43
CA LYS A 200 14.75 7.14 10.84
C LYS A 200 14.94 7.21 12.34
N ASN A 201 13.88 7.61 13.09
CA ASN A 201 13.96 7.86 14.53
C ASN A 201 13.78 6.56 15.35
N LYS A 202 14.59 5.55 15.08
CA LYS A 202 14.47 4.21 15.69
C LYS A 202 14.79 4.18 17.17
N LYS A 203 15.61 5.11 17.65
CA LYS A 203 16.15 5.08 19.02
C LYS A 203 16.65 3.68 19.38
N ASP A 204 16.14 3.12 20.45
CA ASP A 204 16.49 1.79 20.96
C ASP A 204 15.58 0.65 20.42
N LEU A 205 14.65 0.96 19.52
CA LEU A 205 13.79 -0.06 18.94
C LEU A 205 14.52 -0.92 17.92
N LYS A 206 14.21 -2.22 17.92
CA LYS A 206 14.62 -3.19 16.89
C LYS A 206 13.50 -4.13 16.51
N ILE A 207 13.68 -4.89 15.44
CA ILE A 207 12.82 -6.04 15.14
C ILE A 207 13.14 -7.12 16.16
N LEU A 208 12.11 -7.55 16.88
CA LEU A 208 12.22 -8.61 17.89
C LEU A 208 11.57 -9.90 17.43
N TYR A 209 10.50 -9.79 16.61
CA TYR A 209 9.84 -10.97 16.08
C TYR A 209 9.47 -10.77 14.60
N GLU A 210 9.74 -11.77 13.77
CA GLU A 210 9.53 -11.77 12.31
C GLU A 210 9.44 -13.19 11.73
N GLY A 211 9.06 -13.31 10.46
CA GLY A 211 9.13 -14.57 9.70
C GLY A 211 7.95 -15.53 9.90
N ASP A 212 6.95 -15.16 10.71
CA ASP A 212 5.73 -15.97 10.90
C ASP A 212 4.79 -15.85 9.69
N LYS A 213 4.14 -16.97 9.32
CA LYS A 213 3.12 -17.00 8.27
C LYS A 213 1.95 -16.02 8.53
N ASN A 214 1.62 -15.79 9.81
CA ASN A 214 0.57 -14.86 10.20
C ASN A 214 1.01 -13.38 10.06
N LEU A 215 2.29 -13.12 9.84
CA LEU A 215 2.83 -11.78 9.55
C LEU A 215 2.91 -11.47 8.05
N PHE A 216 2.50 -12.41 7.18
CA PHE A 216 2.50 -12.20 5.73
C PHE A 216 1.52 -11.09 5.32
N ASN A 217 1.97 -10.21 4.44
CA ASN A 217 1.26 -9.02 4.02
C ASN A 217 1.15 -8.97 2.49
N GLN A 218 0.07 -9.54 1.96
CA GLN A 218 -0.20 -9.62 0.52
C GLN A 218 -0.82 -8.33 -0.01
N TYR A 219 -0.25 -7.78 -1.06
CA TYR A 219 -0.80 -6.65 -1.81
C TYR A 219 -1.64 -7.16 -2.98
N GLY A 220 -2.85 -6.60 -3.11
CA GLY A 220 -3.71 -6.80 -4.26
C GLY A 220 -3.75 -5.58 -5.17
N ALA A 221 -3.97 -5.82 -6.47
CA ALA A 221 -4.24 -4.81 -7.47
C ALA A 221 -5.59 -5.10 -8.14
N ILE A 222 -6.48 -4.10 -8.20
CA ILE A 222 -7.87 -4.26 -8.64
C ILE A 222 -8.26 -3.07 -9.52
N LEU A 223 -8.72 -3.32 -10.73
CA LEU A 223 -9.35 -2.27 -11.55
C LEU A 223 -10.75 -1.97 -11.03
N VAL A 224 -11.10 -0.70 -10.95
CA VAL A 224 -12.46 -0.28 -10.63
C VAL A 224 -13.41 -0.69 -11.76
N ASN A 225 -14.60 -1.17 -11.41
CA ASN A 225 -15.57 -1.69 -12.38
C ASN A 225 -16.22 -0.56 -13.19
N PRO A 226 -16.02 -0.48 -14.51
CA PRO A 226 -16.59 0.58 -15.35
C PRO A 226 -18.12 0.53 -15.46
N GLU A 227 -18.75 -0.61 -15.18
CA GLU A 227 -20.21 -0.71 -15.16
C GLU A 227 -20.82 0.08 -14.01
N ARG A 228 -20.10 0.22 -12.90
CA ARG A 228 -20.48 1.07 -11.77
C ARG A 228 -19.90 2.48 -11.88
N CYS A 229 -18.70 2.60 -12.41
CA CYS A 229 -17.92 3.83 -12.49
C CYS A 229 -17.59 4.16 -13.96
N PRO A 230 -18.56 4.68 -14.76
CA PRO A 230 -18.41 4.80 -16.21
C PRO A 230 -17.37 5.84 -16.66
N TYR A 231 -16.89 6.68 -15.74
CA TYR A 231 -15.86 7.70 -16.03
C TYR A 231 -14.43 7.25 -15.74
N THR A 232 -14.24 5.99 -15.27
CA THR A 232 -12.91 5.44 -15.04
C THR A 232 -12.09 5.38 -16.32
N ASN A 233 -10.80 5.66 -16.20
CA ASN A 233 -9.85 5.53 -17.29
C ASN A 233 -9.41 4.06 -17.46
N LEU A 234 -10.36 3.21 -17.88
CA LEU A 234 -10.16 1.76 -17.94
C LEU A 234 -9.03 1.34 -18.88
N LYS A 235 -8.84 2.05 -20.02
CA LYS A 235 -7.83 1.68 -21.02
C LYS A 235 -6.42 1.82 -20.45
N GLU A 236 -6.08 2.97 -19.92
CA GLU A 236 -4.75 3.27 -19.39
C GLU A 236 -4.49 2.54 -18.08
N SER A 237 -5.51 2.36 -17.23
CA SER A 237 -5.39 1.57 -16.01
C SER A 237 -5.21 0.07 -16.27
N LYS A 238 -5.80 -0.49 -17.32
CA LYS A 238 -5.48 -1.85 -17.80
C LYS A 238 -4.03 -1.97 -18.28
N ILE A 239 -3.50 -0.97 -18.97
CA ILE A 239 -2.09 -0.97 -19.38
C ILE A 239 -1.21 -0.96 -18.15
N PHE A 240 -1.52 -0.13 -17.13
CA PHE A 240 -0.77 -0.08 -15.89
C PHE A 240 -0.84 -1.40 -15.12
N LEU A 241 -2.03 -1.97 -14.93
CA LEU A 241 -2.19 -3.27 -14.27
C LEU A 241 -1.41 -4.37 -15.00
N ASN A 242 -1.54 -4.47 -16.34
CA ASN A 242 -0.84 -5.48 -17.11
C ASN A 242 0.68 -5.32 -17.04
N TRP A 243 1.18 -4.06 -17.01
CA TRP A 243 2.60 -3.80 -16.82
C TRP A 243 3.07 -4.28 -15.44
N LEU A 244 2.33 -3.97 -14.38
CA LEU A 244 2.63 -4.42 -13.01
C LEU A 244 2.70 -5.95 -12.91
N LEU A 245 1.78 -6.66 -13.58
CA LEU A 245 1.69 -8.13 -13.56
C LEU A 245 2.65 -8.81 -14.54
N SER A 246 3.22 -8.05 -15.50
CA SER A 246 4.16 -8.58 -16.49
C SER A 246 5.49 -8.98 -15.86
N LYS A 247 6.27 -9.80 -16.58
CA LYS A 247 7.64 -10.15 -16.18
C LYS A 247 8.48 -8.90 -15.89
N ASN A 248 8.42 -7.88 -16.76
CA ASN A 248 9.17 -6.63 -16.59
C ASN A 248 8.75 -5.87 -15.34
N GLY A 249 7.45 -5.70 -15.09
CA GLY A 249 6.94 -5.05 -13.87
C GLY A 249 7.32 -5.81 -12.62
N GLN A 250 7.22 -7.14 -12.61
CA GLN A 250 7.59 -7.99 -11.48
C GLN A 250 9.11 -7.95 -11.20
N GLU A 251 9.96 -7.98 -12.23
CA GLU A 251 11.41 -7.77 -12.07
C GLU A 251 11.73 -6.36 -11.56
N THR A 252 10.96 -5.34 -11.97
CA THR A 252 11.12 -3.98 -11.48
C THR A 252 10.77 -3.90 -9.99
N ILE A 253 9.67 -4.54 -9.55
CA ILE A 253 9.33 -4.66 -8.13
C ILE A 253 10.45 -5.35 -7.34
N GLN A 254 10.98 -6.45 -7.86
CA GLN A 254 12.05 -7.22 -7.23
C GLN A 254 13.35 -6.41 -7.03
N LYS A 255 13.65 -5.51 -7.96
CA LYS A 255 14.85 -4.65 -7.91
C LYS A 255 14.72 -3.51 -6.92
N TYR A 256 13.50 -3.20 -6.43
CA TYR A 256 13.31 -2.12 -5.47
C TYR A 256 13.92 -2.46 -4.11
N LYS A 257 14.95 -1.69 -3.74
CA LYS A 257 15.68 -1.85 -2.48
C LYS A 257 15.88 -0.50 -1.79
N VAL A 258 15.81 -0.50 -0.48
CA VAL A 258 16.19 0.64 0.35
C VAL A 258 17.33 0.19 1.27
N ASN A 259 18.44 0.93 1.26
CA ASN A 259 19.66 0.57 2.00
C ASN A 259 20.15 -0.86 1.71
N GLY A 260 20.00 -1.32 0.47
CA GLY A 260 20.37 -2.67 0.04
C GLY A 260 19.36 -3.77 0.38
N ILE A 261 18.30 -3.46 1.13
CA ILE A 261 17.28 -4.41 1.58
C ILE A 261 16.10 -4.38 0.61
N GLN A 262 15.69 -5.54 0.10
CA GLN A 262 14.47 -5.69 -0.70
C GLN A 262 13.24 -5.50 0.18
N LEU A 263 12.32 -4.61 -0.24
CA LEU A 263 11.14 -4.29 0.55
C LEU A 263 9.86 -5.01 0.10
N PHE A 264 9.79 -5.37 -1.17
CA PHE A 264 8.64 -6.06 -1.75
C PHE A 264 9.10 -7.25 -2.58
N TYR A 265 8.38 -8.34 -2.48
CA TYR A 265 8.63 -9.58 -3.20
C TYR A 265 7.51 -9.81 -4.21
N PRO A 266 7.81 -9.84 -5.52
CA PRO A 266 6.81 -10.04 -6.56
C PRO A 266 6.21 -11.43 -6.48
N ASN A 267 4.88 -11.55 -6.69
CA ASN A 267 4.17 -12.83 -6.72
C ASN A 267 2.90 -12.77 -7.56
N ALA A 268 2.89 -11.96 -8.61
CA ALA A 268 1.80 -11.99 -9.58
C ALA A 268 1.77 -13.35 -10.31
N ASN A 269 0.55 -13.94 -10.43
CA ASN A 269 0.28 -15.20 -11.12
C ASN A 269 -0.54 -14.96 -12.39
#